data_58f67a0f3cd4ab142000c79a250cb4e7
#
_entry.id   58f67a0f3cd4ab142000c79a250cb4e7
#
_cell.length_a   1.000
_cell.length_b   1.000
_cell.length_c   1.000
_cell.angle_alpha   90.00
_cell.angle_beta   90.00
_cell.angle_gamma   90.00
#
_symmetry.space_group_name_H-M   'P 1'
#
loop_
_entity.id
_entity.type
_entity.pdbx_description
1 polymer ?
#
loop_
_entity_poly.entity_id
_entity_poly.type
_entity_poly.pdbx_seq_one_letter_code
_entity_poly.pdbx_strand_id
1 'polypeptide(L)'
;MEAKRAGAVEEAARCEVMVNALRFAATKEALQALNLSGKVLLDCANPLKRDMSWLEIGTTTSGGEMAAQSARGAKVVKIFNSTGYNNMADPNYGGVPLTMFYCGDDTDAKRIAASLARDIGFDPVDAGPLSNARLLEPVAMLWIWLAIQGGMDRAFGFKLLTRT
;
A
#
# COMPACT_ATOMS: atom_id res chain seq x y z
N MET A 1 1.95 -17.02 7.72
CA MET A 1 1.83 -17.57 6.33
C MET A 1 3.23 -17.58 5.73
N GLU A 2 3.76 -18.74 5.40
CA GLU A 2 5.08 -18.86 4.78
C GLU A 2 5.01 -18.59 3.28
N ALA A 3 5.99 -17.88 2.74
CA ALA A 3 6.10 -17.71 1.30
C ALA A 3 6.31 -19.08 0.65
N LYS A 4 5.43 -19.45 -0.26
CA LYS A 4 5.45 -20.81 -0.84
C LYS A 4 6.56 -21.00 -1.87
N ARG A 5 7.09 -19.93 -2.48
CA ARG A 5 8.09 -19.99 -3.54
C ARG A 5 8.74 -18.62 -3.79
N ALA A 6 10.05 -18.60 -4.02
CA ALA A 6 10.75 -17.49 -4.66
C ALA A 6 10.90 -17.81 -6.15
N GLY A 7 10.78 -16.81 -7.03
CA GLY A 7 10.86 -16.97 -8.47
C GLY A 7 11.16 -15.65 -9.17
N ALA A 8 11.26 -15.70 -10.48
CA ALA A 8 11.44 -14.52 -11.30
C ALA A 8 10.19 -13.61 -11.28
N VAL A 9 10.39 -12.31 -11.50
CA VAL A 9 9.30 -11.31 -11.51
C VAL A 9 8.22 -11.66 -12.55
N GLU A 10 8.60 -12.25 -13.67
CA GLU A 10 7.71 -12.70 -14.72
C GLU A 10 6.75 -13.82 -14.28
N GLU A 11 7.17 -14.64 -13.33
CA GLU A 11 6.29 -15.67 -12.75
C GLU A 11 5.21 -15.06 -11.86
N ALA A 12 5.53 -14.00 -11.13
CA ALA A 12 4.56 -13.26 -10.33
C ALA A 12 3.45 -12.67 -11.21
N ALA A 13 3.78 -12.23 -12.44
CA ALA A 13 2.79 -11.72 -13.39
C ALA A 13 1.76 -12.75 -13.89
N ARG A 14 1.90 -14.04 -13.55
CA ARG A 14 0.87 -15.06 -13.83
C ARG A 14 -0.28 -15.04 -12.81
N CYS A 15 -0.08 -14.41 -11.66
CA CYS A 15 -1.12 -14.26 -10.63
C CYS A 15 -2.19 -13.26 -11.08
N GLU A 16 -3.42 -13.43 -10.60
CA GLU A 16 -4.51 -12.47 -10.82
C GLU A 16 -4.35 -11.22 -9.96
N VAL A 17 -3.75 -11.38 -8.79
CA VAL A 17 -3.47 -10.32 -7.82
C VAL A 17 -1.97 -10.27 -7.55
N MET A 18 -1.37 -9.11 -7.73
CA MET A 18 0.03 -8.85 -7.42
C MET A 18 0.15 -7.79 -6.32
N VAL A 19 1.23 -7.90 -5.55
CA VAL A 19 1.60 -6.91 -4.54
C VAL A 19 2.90 -6.23 -4.95
N ASN A 20 2.86 -4.91 -5.11
CA ASN A 20 4.06 -4.08 -5.26
C ASN A 20 4.54 -3.64 -3.86
N ALA A 21 5.55 -4.33 -3.35
CA ALA A 21 6.25 -3.97 -2.11
C ALA A 21 7.70 -3.56 -2.37
N LEU A 22 8.01 -3.13 -3.59
CA LEU A 22 9.34 -2.68 -3.98
C LEU A 22 9.64 -1.29 -3.42
N ARG A 23 10.91 -0.95 -3.34
CA ARG A 23 11.32 0.43 -3.14
C ARG A 23 10.83 1.28 -4.32
N PHE A 24 10.37 2.50 -4.06
CA PHE A 24 9.80 3.38 -5.07
C PHE A 24 10.68 3.53 -6.33
N ALA A 25 11.98 3.71 -6.15
CA ALA A 25 12.93 3.84 -7.26
C ALA A 25 12.96 2.63 -8.22
N ALA A 26 12.64 1.42 -7.74
CA ALA A 26 12.61 0.21 -8.56
C ALA A 26 11.21 -0.09 -9.15
N THR A 27 10.17 0.55 -8.64
CA THR A 27 8.78 0.24 -9.01
C THR A 27 8.51 0.45 -10.50
N LYS A 28 8.95 1.57 -11.06
CA LYS A 28 8.68 1.93 -12.46
C LYS A 28 9.22 0.88 -13.43
N GLU A 29 10.50 0.56 -13.32
CA GLU A 29 11.16 -0.40 -14.20
C GLU A 29 10.55 -1.80 -14.08
N ALA A 30 10.35 -2.28 -12.84
CA ALA A 30 9.76 -3.59 -12.57
C ALA A 30 8.35 -3.72 -13.15
N LEU A 31 7.49 -2.71 -12.98
CA LEU A 31 6.11 -2.76 -13.48
C LEU A 31 6.03 -2.63 -15.01
N GLN A 32 6.92 -1.83 -15.64
CA GLN A 32 6.95 -1.69 -17.08
C GLN A 32 7.41 -2.97 -17.81
N ALA A 33 8.21 -3.81 -17.15
CA ALA A 33 8.66 -5.09 -17.69
C ALA A 33 7.55 -6.17 -17.73
N LEU A 34 6.40 -5.94 -17.10
CA LEU A 34 5.35 -6.93 -16.91
C LEU A 34 4.09 -6.59 -17.71
N ASN A 35 3.42 -7.63 -18.21
CA ASN A 35 2.05 -7.50 -18.71
C ASN A 35 1.05 -7.70 -17.58
N LEU A 36 0.54 -6.61 -17.04
CA LEU A 36 -0.42 -6.60 -15.93
C LEU A 36 -1.83 -6.20 -16.35
N SER A 37 -2.11 -6.17 -17.65
CA SER A 37 -3.43 -5.79 -18.17
C SER A 37 -4.55 -6.65 -17.58
N GLY A 38 -5.56 -6.00 -17.02
CA GLY A 38 -6.72 -6.63 -16.39
C GLY A 38 -6.45 -7.21 -14.98
N LYS A 39 -5.21 -7.24 -14.52
CA LYS A 39 -4.84 -7.78 -13.20
C LYS A 39 -4.98 -6.74 -12.10
N VAL A 40 -5.16 -7.20 -10.87
CA VAL A 40 -5.16 -6.35 -9.69
C VAL A 40 -3.73 -6.14 -9.20
N LEU A 41 -3.34 -4.88 -9.02
CA LEU A 41 -2.06 -4.50 -8.43
C LEU A 41 -2.30 -3.77 -7.10
N LEU A 42 -1.94 -4.40 -6.00
CA LEU A 42 -1.94 -3.79 -4.67
C LEU A 42 -0.61 -3.06 -4.49
N ASP A 43 -0.64 -1.74 -4.46
CA ASP A 43 0.55 -0.91 -4.32
C ASP A 43 0.78 -0.49 -2.87
N CYS A 44 1.81 -1.07 -2.26
CA CYS A 44 2.24 -0.80 -0.88
C CYS A 44 3.42 0.19 -0.82
N ALA A 45 3.98 0.59 -1.98
CA ALA A 45 5.14 1.45 -2.04
C ALA A 45 4.81 2.88 -1.62
N ASN A 46 5.77 3.57 -1.02
CA ASN A 46 5.70 5.00 -0.78
C ASN A 46 6.85 5.69 -1.52
N PRO A 47 6.62 6.88 -2.13
CA PRO A 47 7.65 7.61 -2.88
C PRO A 47 8.60 8.34 -1.91
N LEU A 48 9.36 7.57 -1.14
CA LEU A 48 10.29 8.08 -0.13
C LEU A 48 11.62 8.46 -0.78
N LYS A 49 12.20 9.54 -0.32
CA LYS A 49 13.62 9.84 -0.55
C LYS A 49 14.49 8.69 -0.05
N ARG A 50 15.68 8.55 -0.63
CA ARG A 50 16.60 7.46 -0.31
C ARG A 50 16.94 7.37 1.19
N ASP A 51 17.01 8.50 1.86
CA ASP A 51 17.27 8.63 3.30
C ASP A 51 16.02 8.50 4.17
N MET A 52 14.86 8.28 3.55
CA MET A 52 13.53 8.20 4.19
C MET A 52 13.13 9.46 4.98
N SER A 53 13.78 10.59 4.74
CA SER A 53 13.50 11.85 5.45
C SER A 53 12.18 12.50 5.05
N TRP A 54 11.74 12.26 3.79
CA TRP A 54 10.53 12.86 3.23
C TRP A 54 10.04 12.10 1.99
N LEU A 55 8.89 12.52 1.46
CA LEU A 55 8.42 12.07 0.14
C LEU A 55 9.20 12.77 -0.98
N GLU A 56 9.53 12.04 -2.06
CA GLU A 56 10.10 12.62 -3.29
C GLU A 56 9.04 13.37 -4.09
N ILE A 57 7.82 12.86 -4.07
CA ILE A 57 6.65 13.40 -4.78
C ILE A 57 5.45 13.44 -3.84
N GLY A 58 4.46 14.26 -4.16
CA GLY A 58 3.25 14.40 -3.36
C GLY A 58 2.27 15.36 -4.04
N THR A 59 1.42 16.02 -3.38
CA THR A 59 0.43 17.04 -3.75
C THR A 59 -0.18 17.01 -5.16
N THR A 60 0.61 17.02 -6.24
CA THR A 60 0.14 17.05 -7.65
C THR A 60 0.07 15.68 -8.31
N THR A 61 0.81 14.71 -7.78
CA THR A 61 0.80 13.29 -8.18
C THR A 61 1.20 12.43 -6.99
N SER A 62 1.17 11.11 -7.16
CA SER A 62 1.51 10.13 -6.12
C SER A 62 2.28 8.95 -6.70
N GLY A 63 2.93 8.19 -5.83
CA GLY A 63 3.54 6.90 -6.19
C GLY A 63 2.52 5.91 -6.74
N GLY A 64 1.31 5.89 -6.18
CA GLY A 64 0.21 5.03 -6.66
C GLY A 64 -0.24 5.38 -8.08
N GLU A 65 -0.35 6.67 -8.43
CA GLU A 65 -0.65 7.10 -9.80
C GLU A 65 0.49 6.77 -10.76
N MET A 66 1.74 6.92 -10.34
CA MET A 66 2.90 6.53 -11.15
C MET A 66 2.98 5.01 -11.33
N ALA A 67 2.60 4.22 -10.33
CA ALA A 67 2.48 2.77 -10.45
C ALA A 67 1.43 2.40 -11.51
N ALA A 68 0.27 3.06 -11.51
CA ALA A 68 -0.78 2.85 -12.51
C ALA A 68 -0.32 3.21 -13.94
N GLN A 69 0.43 4.30 -14.10
CA GLN A 69 1.01 4.68 -15.38
C GLN A 69 2.05 3.65 -15.87
N SER A 70 2.78 3.03 -14.95
CA SER A 70 3.83 2.04 -15.26
C SER A 70 3.26 0.64 -15.53
N ALA A 71 2.25 0.23 -14.76
CA ALA A 71 1.54 -1.03 -14.90
C ALA A 71 0.33 -0.89 -15.83
N ARG A 72 0.56 -0.62 -17.10
CA ARG A 72 -0.48 -0.30 -18.07
C ARG A 72 -1.61 -1.34 -18.10
N GLY A 73 -2.85 -0.86 -17.89
CA GLY A 73 -4.05 -1.70 -17.90
C GLY A 73 -4.28 -2.50 -16.60
N ALA A 74 -3.42 -2.38 -15.60
CA ALA A 74 -3.66 -2.95 -14.28
C ALA A 74 -4.72 -2.13 -13.52
N LYS A 75 -5.47 -2.82 -12.68
CA LYS A 75 -6.41 -2.24 -11.71
C LYS A 75 -5.67 -1.97 -10.41
N VAL A 76 -5.16 -0.75 -10.26
CA VAL A 76 -4.28 -0.39 -9.13
C VAL A 76 -5.10 0.02 -7.92
N VAL A 77 -4.75 -0.54 -6.76
CA VAL A 77 -5.25 -0.12 -5.45
C VAL A 77 -4.07 0.19 -4.54
N LYS A 78 -3.99 1.42 -4.06
CA LYS A 78 -3.07 1.83 -3.00
C LYS A 78 -3.57 1.29 -1.68
N ILE A 79 -2.77 0.46 -1.00
CA ILE A 79 -3.12 -0.16 0.27
C ILE A 79 -1.85 -0.67 0.98
N PHE A 80 -1.93 -0.94 2.28
CA PHE A 80 -0.83 -1.45 3.12
C PHE A 80 0.39 -0.54 3.20
N ASN A 81 0.23 0.73 2.87
CA ASN A 81 1.31 1.71 2.84
C ASN A 81 1.45 2.55 4.13
N SER A 82 0.40 2.61 4.98
CA SER A 82 0.28 3.56 6.09
C SER A 82 0.70 3.02 7.46
N THR A 83 1.35 1.85 7.50
CA THR A 83 1.88 1.26 8.74
C THR A 83 3.14 0.42 8.45
N GLY A 84 3.91 0.08 9.49
CA GLY A 84 5.07 -0.81 9.36
C GLY A 84 4.66 -2.26 9.11
N TYR A 85 5.52 -3.02 8.45
CA TYR A 85 5.28 -4.44 8.15
C TYR A 85 5.10 -5.30 9.42
N ASN A 86 5.67 -4.90 10.54
CA ASN A 86 5.52 -5.57 11.83
C ASN A 86 4.04 -5.60 12.29
N ASN A 87 3.29 -4.54 12.02
CA ASN A 87 1.87 -4.46 12.37
C ASN A 87 0.97 -5.29 11.45
N MET A 88 1.49 -5.79 10.32
CA MET A 88 0.73 -6.71 9.45
C MET A 88 0.67 -8.13 10.00
N ALA A 89 1.59 -8.50 10.89
CA ALA A 89 1.54 -9.81 11.58
C ALA A 89 0.46 -9.85 12.66
N ASP A 90 0.23 -8.72 13.33
CA ASP A 90 -0.86 -8.53 14.31
C ASP A 90 -1.25 -7.05 14.34
N PRO A 91 -2.31 -6.65 13.62
CA PRO A 91 -2.80 -5.28 13.61
C PRO A 91 -3.77 -4.97 14.75
N ASN A 92 -3.94 -5.88 15.73
CA ASN A 92 -4.87 -5.70 16.84
C ASN A 92 -4.16 -5.10 18.07
N TYR A 93 -4.67 -3.99 18.54
CA TYR A 93 -4.15 -3.29 19.70
C TYR A 93 -5.18 -3.31 20.84
N GLY A 94 -5.06 -4.31 21.71
CA GLY A 94 -5.96 -4.45 22.86
C GLY A 94 -7.44 -4.65 22.47
N GLY A 95 -7.71 -5.41 21.42
CA GLY A 95 -9.06 -5.65 20.90
C GLY A 95 -9.51 -4.63 19.83
N VAL A 96 -8.70 -3.62 19.53
CA VAL A 96 -9.01 -2.60 18.52
C VAL A 96 -8.17 -2.83 17.27
N PRO A 97 -8.78 -3.20 16.13
CA PRO A 97 -8.05 -3.36 14.87
C PRO A 97 -7.60 -1.99 14.33
N LEU A 98 -6.37 -1.91 13.84
CA LEU A 98 -5.90 -0.71 13.15
C LEU A 98 -6.69 -0.47 11.87
N THR A 99 -6.86 0.79 11.50
CA THR A 99 -7.45 1.15 10.21
C THR A 99 -6.43 0.98 9.10
N MET A 100 -6.86 0.29 8.01
CA MET A 100 -6.13 0.23 6.76
C MET A 100 -6.86 1.03 5.70
N PHE A 101 -6.37 2.23 5.41
CA PHE A 101 -6.91 3.04 4.32
C PHE A 101 -6.49 2.46 2.97
N TYR A 102 -7.42 2.48 2.01
CA TYR A 102 -7.13 2.10 0.63
C TYR A 102 -7.85 3.01 -0.35
N CYS A 103 -7.30 3.17 -1.55
CA CYS A 103 -7.93 3.93 -2.63
C CYS A 103 -7.62 3.30 -4.00
N GLY A 104 -8.51 3.50 -4.96
CA GLY A 104 -8.41 2.95 -6.31
C GLY A 104 -9.64 3.26 -7.13
N ASP A 105 -9.58 3.06 -8.45
CA ASP A 105 -10.65 3.44 -9.36
C ASP A 105 -11.54 2.24 -9.75
N ASP A 106 -11.04 1.00 -9.64
CA ASP A 106 -11.80 -0.21 -9.95
C ASP A 106 -12.46 -0.78 -8.69
N THR A 107 -13.80 -0.89 -8.72
CA THR A 107 -14.59 -1.33 -7.56
C THR A 107 -14.29 -2.78 -7.15
N ASP A 108 -14.04 -3.67 -8.11
CA ASP A 108 -13.77 -5.08 -7.82
C ASP A 108 -12.37 -5.25 -7.23
N ALA A 109 -11.39 -4.54 -7.77
CA ALA A 109 -10.04 -4.52 -7.20
C ALA A 109 -10.03 -3.96 -5.76
N LYS A 110 -10.79 -2.91 -5.50
CA LYS A 110 -10.96 -2.36 -4.13
C LYS A 110 -11.61 -3.38 -3.19
N ARG A 111 -12.58 -4.16 -3.67
CA ARG A 111 -13.23 -5.20 -2.86
C ARG A 111 -12.23 -6.31 -2.49
N ILE A 112 -11.38 -6.73 -3.43
CA ILE A 112 -10.30 -7.71 -3.17
C ILE A 112 -9.32 -7.16 -2.13
N ALA A 113 -8.86 -5.93 -2.30
CA ALA A 113 -7.95 -5.27 -1.38
C ALA A 113 -8.51 -5.18 0.05
N ALA A 114 -9.78 -4.77 0.17
CA ALA A 114 -10.46 -4.68 1.46
C ALA A 114 -10.67 -6.06 2.11
N SER A 115 -10.97 -7.11 1.33
CA SER A 115 -11.06 -8.47 1.85
C SER A 115 -9.73 -8.94 2.43
N LEU A 116 -8.64 -8.78 1.68
CA LEU A 116 -7.30 -9.14 2.16
C LEU A 116 -6.91 -8.38 3.43
N ALA A 117 -7.27 -7.10 3.54
CA ALA A 117 -7.01 -6.32 4.75
C ALA A 117 -7.77 -6.88 5.96
N ARG A 118 -9.05 -7.27 5.79
CA ARG A 118 -9.84 -7.92 6.86
C ARG A 118 -9.26 -9.28 7.25
N ASP A 119 -8.84 -10.09 6.28
CA ASP A 119 -8.27 -11.42 6.52
C ASP A 119 -6.97 -11.34 7.33
N ILE A 120 -6.23 -10.24 7.20
CA ILE A 120 -5.04 -9.94 8.02
C ILE A 120 -5.44 -9.43 9.42
N GLY A 121 -6.66 -8.90 9.59
CA GLY A 121 -7.17 -8.40 10.86
C GLY A 121 -7.26 -6.88 10.96
N PHE A 122 -7.05 -6.14 9.86
CA PHE A 122 -7.29 -4.70 9.81
C PHE A 122 -8.76 -4.34 9.67
N ASP A 123 -9.08 -3.09 9.98
CA ASP A 123 -10.35 -2.42 9.65
C ASP A 123 -10.16 -1.59 8.37
N PRO A 124 -10.57 -2.10 7.17
CA PRO A 124 -10.33 -1.39 5.92
C PRO A 124 -11.32 -0.25 5.71
N VAL A 125 -10.79 0.92 5.34
CA VAL A 125 -11.58 2.12 5.04
C VAL A 125 -11.27 2.60 3.62
N ASP A 126 -12.32 2.71 2.80
CA ASP A 126 -12.24 3.22 1.43
C ASP A 126 -11.99 4.72 1.44
N ALA A 127 -10.85 5.14 0.95
CA ALA A 127 -10.47 6.54 0.82
C ALA A 127 -10.77 7.13 -0.58
N GLY A 128 -11.55 6.43 -1.42
CA GLY A 128 -12.03 6.94 -2.70
C GLY A 128 -11.17 6.58 -3.92
N PRO A 129 -11.03 7.49 -4.90
CA PRO A 129 -10.31 7.24 -6.15
C PRO A 129 -8.80 7.14 -5.94
N LEU A 130 -8.08 6.55 -6.91
CA LEU A 130 -6.61 6.37 -6.83
C LEU A 130 -5.85 7.68 -6.64
N SER A 131 -6.37 8.81 -7.13
CA SER A 131 -5.79 10.13 -6.89
C SER A 131 -5.64 10.47 -5.40
N ASN A 132 -6.43 9.84 -4.52
CA ASN A 132 -6.33 10.01 -3.07
C ASN A 132 -5.11 9.28 -2.46
N ALA A 133 -4.32 8.56 -3.25
CA ALA A 133 -2.98 8.15 -2.84
C ALA A 133 -2.11 9.35 -2.43
N ARG A 134 -2.39 10.55 -2.99
CA ARG A 134 -1.81 11.83 -2.58
C ARG A 134 -2.08 12.21 -1.12
N LEU A 135 -3.08 11.60 -0.49
CA LEU A 135 -3.40 11.76 0.94
C LEU A 135 -2.80 10.61 1.76
N LEU A 136 -2.85 9.37 1.23
CA LEU A 136 -2.40 8.19 1.95
C LEU A 136 -0.87 8.13 2.10
N GLU A 137 -0.12 8.59 1.11
CA GLU A 137 1.34 8.63 1.17
C GLU A 137 1.87 9.63 2.21
N PRO A 138 1.31 10.84 2.37
CA PRO A 138 1.60 11.70 3.52
C PRO A 138 1.25 11.09 4.89
N VAL A 139 0.15 10.32 4.99
CA VAL A 139 -0.17 9.57 6.23
C VAL A 139 0.92 8.53 6.53
N ALA A 140 1.40 7.83 5.51
CA ALA A 140 2.54 6.92 5.66
C ALA A 140 3.81 7.65 6.10
N MET A 141 4.08 8.83 5.53
CA MET A 141 5.23 9.64 5.92
C MET A 141 5.14 10.10 7.39
N LEU A 142 3.94 10.47 7.85
CA LEU A 142 3.71 10.79 9.26
C LEU A 142 4.04 9.58 10.16
N TRP A 143 3.56 8.38 9.80
CA TRP A 143 3.88 7.16 10.54
C TRP A 143 5.39 6.90 10.58
N ILE A 144 6.08 7.03 9.44
CA ILE A 144 7.53 6.83 9.33
C ILE A 144 8.28 7.84 10.20
N TRP A 145 7.88 9.11 10.16
CA TRP A 145 8.51 10.15 10.97
C TRP A 145 8.37 9.86 12.47
N LEU A 146 7.17 9.52 12.92
CA LEU A 146 6.90 9.18 14.33
C LEU A 146 7.72 7.97 14.79
N ALA A 147 7.81 6.93 13.92
CA ALA A 147 8.54 5.71 14.25
C ALA A 147 10.06 5.88 14.29
N ILE A 148 10.64 6.71 13.42
CA ILE A 148 12.09 6.81 13.23
C ILE A 148 12.66 8.04 13.94
N GLN A 149 12.06 9.21 13.74
CA GLN A 149 12.56 10.48 14.27
C GLN A 149 11.81 10.90 15.55
N GLY A 150 10.53 10.58 15.64
CA GLY A 150 9.68 10.87 16.81
C GLY A 150 9.90 9.97 18.01
N GLY A 151 10.69 8.91 17.88
CA GLY A 151 11.05 8.01 18.98
C GLY A 151 9.91 7.13 19.51
N MET A 152 8.82 6.97 18.74
CA MET A 152 7.64 6.21 19.17
C MET A 152 7.78 4.68 19.00
N ASP A 153 8.95 4.16 18.58
CA ASP A 153 9.06 2.77 18.16
C ASP A 153 8.17 2.48 16.91
N ARG A 154 8.00 1.22 16.55
CA ARG A 154 7.20 0.78 15.39
C ARG A 154 5.90 0.07 15.78
N ALA A 155 5.67 -0.12 17.08
CA ALA A 155 4.51 -0.81 17.62
C ALA A 155 3.34 0.16 17.85
N PHE A 156 2.93 0.87 16.79
CA PHE A 156 1.74 1.73 16.78
C PHE A 156 1.13 1.82 15.39
N GLY A 157 -0.10 2.29 15.31
CA GLY A 157 -0.80 2.56 14.05
C GLY A 157 -1.96 3.52 14.25
N PHE A 158 -2.66 3.82 13.17
CA PHE A 158 -3.79 4.75 13.18
C PHE A 158 -5.12 3.99 13.28
N LYS A 159 -6.08 4.59 13.99
CA LYS A 159 -7.46 4.11 14.04
C LYS A 159 -8.41 5.26 13.75
N LEU A 160 -9.26 5.08 12.75
CA LEU A 160 -10.39 5.96 12.50
C LEU A 160 -11.53 5.59 13.44
N LEU A 161 -11.99 6.54 14.22
CA LEU A 161 -13.16 6.39 15.08
C LEU A 161 -14.28 7.29 14.55
N THR A 162 -15.49 6.75 14.52
CA THR A 162 -16.72 7.49 14.22
C THR A 162 -17.60 7.57 15.43
N ARG A 163 -18.35 8.66 15.59
CA ARG A 163 -19.44 8.74 16.56
C ARG A 163 -20.68 8.11 15.95
N THR A 164 -21.33 7.24 16.68
CA THR A 164 -22.67 6.72 16.38
C THR A 164 -23.72 7.64 16.95
#